data_b9cebcbd2d4d9cdf2b3e0e84f5377cfb
#
_entry.id   b9cebcbd2d4d9cdf2b3e0e84f5377cfb
#
_cell.length_a   1.000
_cell.length_b   1.000
_cell.length_c   1.000
_cell.angle_alpha   90.00
_cell.angle_beta   90.00
_cell.angle_gamma   90.00
#
_symmetry.space_group_name_H-M   'P 1'
#
loop_
_entity.id
_entity.type
_entity.pdbx_description
1 polymer ?
#
loop_
_entity_poly.entity_id
_entity_poly.type
_entity_poly.pdbx_seq_one_letter_code
_entity_poly.pdbx_strand_id
1 'polypeptide(L)'
;AVGQLESKGKRVVFLSNAPRPTKKVVEFLKKMKMEERFLKNVLTSGEAALNSLKQNKFGEKFYHLGPQRDDSLFSDFKKNKTTLDKCDFILCTGLFDEEYENLKFYEDLLKNYTQKKLICTNPDLVVHRGNEEEYCAGKIAEIFERLGGKVVYFGKPHKEVYLSCLKTNQKTLVIGDNLRTDIKGANNMNLDSIFITSGVHKSKTINENLMEKLL
;
A
#
# COMPACT_ATOMS: atom_id res chain seq x y z
N ALA A 1 19.57 -6.82 -14.87
CA ALA A 1 19.05 -7.87 -13.98
C ALA A 1 17.67 -8.35 -14.45
N VAL A 2 16.62 -7.50 -14.53
CA VAL A 2 15.23 -7.91 -14.84
C VAL A 2 15.12 -8.61 -16.18
N GLY A 3 15.68 -8.03 -17.25
CA GLY A 3 15.69 -8.65 -18.60
C GLY A 3 16.35 -10.03 -18.63
N GLN A 4 17.39 -10.25 -17.80
CA GLN A 4 18.03 -11.58 -17.68
C GLN A 4 17.14 -12.59 -16.95
N LEU A 5 16.32 -12.15 -15.99
CA LEU A 5 15.35 -13.02 -15.35
C LEU A 5 14.25 -13.44 -16.34
N GLU A 6 13.73 -12.50 -17.12
CA GLU A 6 12.72 -12.78 -18.14
C GLU A 6 13.27 -13.70 -19.25
N SER A 7 14.52 -13.49 -19.72
CA SER A 7 15.13 -14.38 -20.73
C SER A 7 15.33 -15.82 -20.22
N LYS A 8 15.36 -16.01 -18.89
CA LYS A 8 15.36 -17.33 -18.23
C LYS A 8 13.96 -17.84 -17.89
N GLY A 9 12.92 -17.28 -18.50
CA GLY A 9 11.53 -17.70 -18.30
C GLY A 9 10.95 -17.35 -16.92
N LYS A 10 11.58 -16.45 -16.15
CA LYS A 10 11.06 -16.01 -14.85
C LYS A 10 10.00 -14.94 -15.04
N ARG A 11 8.86 -15.09 -14.37
CA ARG A 11 7.84 -14.04 -14.28
C ARG A 11 8.27 -13.01 -13.22
N VAL A 12 8.43 -11.77 -13.61
CA VAL A 12 8.76 -10.66 -12.72
C VAL A 12 7.52 -9.82 -12.47
N VAL A 13 7.28 -9.41 -11.21
CA VAL A 13 6.23 -8.49 -10.82
C VAL A 13 6.86 -7.36 -10.02
N PHE A 14 6.57 -6.11 -10.39
CA PHE A 14 6.97 -4.91 -9.64
C PHE A 14 5.84 -4.55 -8.67
N LEU A 15 6.04 -4.85 -7.41
CA LEU A 15 5.05 -4.62 -6.35
C LEU A 15 5.31 -3.30 -5.64
N SER A 16 4.36 -2.38 -5.70
CA SER A 16 4.48 -1.02 -5.15
C SER A 16 3.41 -0.74 -4.09
N ASN A 17 3.79 -0.04 -3.01
CA ASN A 17 2.86 0.49 -2.00
C ASN A 17 2.12 1.77 -2.45
N ALA A 18 2.25 2.17 -3.71
CA ALA A 18 1.53 3.33 -4.23
C ALA A 18 0.01 3.16 -4.06
N PRO A 19 -0.70 4.11 -3.42
CA PRO A 19 -2.15 4.02 -3.19
C PRO A 19 -2.97 4.20 -4.48
N ARG A 20 -2.32 4.51 -5.58
CA ARG A 20 -2.94 4.81 -6.89
C ARG A 20 -3.11 3.56 -7.73
N PRO A 21 -4.12 3.52 -8.64
CA PRO A 21 -4.27 2.46 -9.61
C PRO A 21 -3.02 2.26 -10.46
N THR A 22 -2.76 1.03 -10.86
CA THR A 22 -1.59 0.64 -11.67
C THR A 22 -1.43 1.53 -12.90
N LYS A 23 -2.51 1.88 -13.61
CA LYS A 23 -2.48 2.75 -14.80
C LYS A 23 -1.77 4.08 -14.52
N LYS A 24 -2.06 4.73 -13.38
CA LYS A 24 -1.46 6.02 -13.01
C LYS A 24 0.04 5.89 -12.68
N VAL A 25 0.42 4.81 -12.03
CA VAL A 25 1.84 4.53 -11.71
C VAL A 25 2.60 4.20 -13.00
N VAL A 26 2.02 3.44 -13.91
CA VAL A 26 2.60 3.14 -15.24
C VAL A 26 2.83 4.42 -16.05
N GLU A 27 1.88 5.36 -16.07
CA GLU A 27 2.06 6.67 -16.72
C GLU A 27 3.27 7.44 -16.16
N PHE A 28 3.48 7.39 -14.84
CA PHE A 28 4.63 7.99 -14.19
C PHE A 28 5.95 7.27 -14.54
N LEU A 29 5.97 5.94 -14.50
CA LEU A 29 7.15 5.13 -14.84
C LEU A 29 7.56 5.32 -16.32
N LYS A 30 6.61 5.51 -17.22
CA LYS A 30 6.89 5.89 -18.64
C LYS A 30 7.64 7.22 -18.72
N LYS A 31 7.21 8.22 -17.95
CA LYS A 31 7.92 9.52 -17.89
C LYS A 31 9.35 9.36 -17.35
N MET A 32 9.58 8.39 -16.46
CA MET A 32 10.91 8.02 -15.97
C MET A 32 11.69 7.13 -16.95
N LYS A 33 11.18 6.92 -18.17
CA LYS A 33 11.82 6.12 -19.23
C LYS A 33 12.00 4.64 -18.86
N MET A 34 11.13 4.06 -18.02
CA MET A 34 11.11 2.62 -17.80
C MET A 34 10.69 1.93 -19.08
N GLU A 35 11.37 0.84 -19.45
CA GLU A 35 11.10 0.07 -20.66
C GLU A 35 9.66 -0.47 -20.65
N GLU A 36 8.93 -0.26 -21.75
CA GLU A 36 7.50 -0.61 -21.84
C GLU A 36 7.20 -2.08 -21.55
N ARG A 37 8.12 -2.99 -21.93
CA ARG A 37 7.98 -4.43 -21.68
C ARG A 37 7.80 -4.79 -20.20
N PHE A 38 8.34 -3.95 -19.29
CA PHE A 38 8.23 -4.18 -17.85
C PHE A 38 6.95 -3.59 -17.23
N LEU A 39 6.35 -2.60 -17.88
CA LEU A 39 5.21 -1.86 -17.32
C LEU A 39 3.96 -2.72 -17.15
N LYS A 40 3.79 -3.78 -17.97
CA LYS A 40 2.69 -4.73 -17.84
C LYS A 40 2.72 -5.57 -16.55
N ASN A 41 3.86 -5.59 -15.87
CA ASN A 41 4.09 -6.39 -14.68
C ASN A 41 4.04 -5.56 -13.38
N VAL A 42 3.58 -4.32 -13.46
CA VAL A 42 3.41 -3.45 -12.29
C VAL A 42 2.10 -3.77 -11.59
N LEU A 43 2.14 -3.95 -10.28
CA LEU A 43 0.98 -4.04 -9.40
C LEU A 43 1.14 -3.05 -8.25
N THR A 44 0.08 -2.33 -7.95
CA THR A 44 0.05 -1.35 -6.85
C THR A 44 -0.88 -1.80 -5.73
N SER A 45 -0.63 -1.32 -4.52
CA SER A 45 -1.54 -1.53 -3.39
C SER A 45 -2.93 -0.92 -3.66
N GLY A 46 -2.98 0.25 -4.32
CA GLY A 46 -4.23 0.86 -4.74
C GLY A 46 -5.03 0.00 -5.71
N GLU A 47 -4.37 -0.64 -6.70
CA GLU A 47 -5.06 -1.57 -7.62
C GLU A 47 -5.58 -2.81 -6.89
N ALA A 48 -4.79 -3.38 -5.97
CA ALA A 48 -5.23 -4.52 -5.18
C ALA A 48 -6.47 -4.18 -4.32
N ALA A 49 -6.48 -2.99 -3.71
CA ALA A 49 -7.65 -2.49 -2.98
C ALA A 49 -8.86 -2.31 -3.91
N LEU A 50 -8.71 -1.65 -5.06
CA LEU A 50 -9.79 -1.47 -6.04
C LEU A 50 -10.39 -2.80 -6.50
N ASN A 51 -9.58 -3.81 -6.75
CA ASN A 51 -10.06 -5.14 -7.12
C ASN A 51 -10.89 -5.79 -6.02
N SER A 52 -10.58 -5.54 -4.74
CA SER A 52 -11.39 -5.99 -3.61
C SER A 52 -12.73 -5.24 -3.52
N LEU A 53 -12.76 -3.93 -3.86
CA LEU A 53 -13.99 -3.15 -3.93
C LEU A 53 -14.90 -3.68 -5.05
N LYS A 54 -14.37 -3.99 -6.23
CA LYS A 54 -15.11 -4.61 -7.34
C LYS A 54 -15.80 -5.92 -6.95
N GLN A 55 -15.23 -6.63 -5.98
CA GLN A 55 -15.78 -7.89 -5.47
C GLN A 55 -16.74 -7.70 -4.27
N ASN A 56 -17.06 -6.46 -3.89
CA ASN A 56 -17.89 -6.11 -2.73
C ASN A 56 -17.48 -6.80 -1.41
N LYS A 57 -16.19 -7.06 -1.22
CA LYS A 57 -15.67 -7.79 -0.05
C LYS A 57 -15.96 -7.11 1.30
N PHE A 58 -16.19 -5.81 1.29
CA PHE A 58 -16.33 -5.01 2.51
C PHE A 58 -17.70 -4.34 2.62
N GLY A 59 -18.57 -4.53 1.65
CA GLY A 59 -19.84 -3.84 1.49
C GLY A 59 -19.87 -3.00 0.21
N GLU A 60 -20.94 -2.26 0.02
CA GLU A 60 -21.19 -1.49 -1.20
C GLU A 60 -20.82 -0.01 -1.05
N LYS A 61 -21.15 0.56 0.12
CA LYS A 61 -20.99 2.01 0.37
C LYS A 61 -19.74 2.31 1.17
N PHE A 62 -18.97 3.29 0.72
CA PHE A 62 -17.76 3.69 1.42
C PHE A 62 -17.70 5.19 1.70
N TYR A 63 -17.07 5.53 2.81
CA TYR A 63 -16.58 6.87 3.08
C TYR A 63 -15.12 6.98 2.59
N HIS A 64 -14.82 7.95 1.73
CA HIS A 64 -13.44 8.20 1.30
C HIS A 64 -12.75 9.13 2.31
N LEU A 65 -11.71 8.62 2.96
CA LEU A 65 -10.81 9.36 3.82
C LEU A 65 -9.47 9.51 3.08
N GLY A 66 -9.19 10.72 2.65
CA GLY A 66 -8.00 11.03 1.86
C GLY A 66 -8.13 12.32 1.08
N PRO A 67 -7.05 12.75 0.39
CA PRO A 67 -7.02 14.01 -0.32
C PRO A 67 -8.00 14.00 -1.50
N GLN A 68 -8.58 15.15 -1.82
CA GLN A 68 -9.57 15.28 -2.89
C GLN A 68 -9.03 14.85 -4.26
N ARG A 69 -7.72 15.00 -4.49
CA ARG A 69 -7.04 14.54 -5.73
C ARG A 69 -7.18 13.03 -5.96
N ASP A 70 -7.44 12.24 -4.92
CA ASP A 70 -7.61 10.79 -5.02
C ASP A 70 -9.05 10.38 -5.38
N ASP A 71 -10.03 11.29 -5.37
CA ASP A 71 -11.42 11.00 -5.77
C ASP A 71 -11.51 10.42 -7.19
N SER A 72 -10.62 10.85 -8.09
CA SER A 72 -10.56 10.32 -9.45
C SER A 72 -10.17 8.84 -9.55
N LEU A 73 -9.54 8.30 -8.49
CA LEU A 73 -9.14 6.90 -8.42
C LEU A 73 -10.36 5.96 -8.34
N PHE A 74 -11.48 6.48 -7.82
CA PHE A 74 -12.70 5.74 -7.55
C PHE A 74 -13.85 6.18 -8.44
N SER A 75 -13.56 6.77 -9.63
CA SER A 75 -14.57 7.28 -10.56
C SER A 75 -15.65 6.24 -10.88
N ASP A 76 -15.25 4.98 -11.06
CA ASP A 76 -16.17 3.87 -11.36
C ASP A 76 -17.11 3.54 -10.18
N PHE A 77 -16.75 3.96 -8.97
CA PHE A 77 -17.49 3.73 -7.71
C PHE A 77 -18.08 5.01 -7.12
N LYS A 78 -18.12 6.11 -7.87
CA LYS A 78 -18.59 7.40 -7.37
C LYS A 78 -19.98 7.34 -6.73
N LYS A 79 -20.88 6.52 -7.27
CA LYS A 79 -22.23 6.29 -6.74
C LYS A 79 -22.26 5.59 -5.38
N ASN A 80 -21.17 4.90 -5.02
CA ASN A 80 -21.04 4.17 -3.77
C ASN A 80 -20.39 5.01 -2.65
N LYS A 81 -19.85 6.21 -2.99
CA LYS A 81 -19.31 7.15 -2.00
C LYS A 81 -20.45 7.78 -1.19
N THR A 82 -20.30 7.80 0.12
CA THR A 82 -21.31 8.32 1.04
C THR A 82 -20.67 8.97 2.27
N THR A 83 -21.47 9.44 3.21
CA THR A 83 -21.02 10.00 4.49
C THR A 83 -20.54 8.90 5.45
N LEU A 84 -19.74 9.29 6.44
CA LEU A 84 -19.09 8.35 7.38
C LEU A 84 -20.11 7.54 8.20
N ASP A 85 -21.25 8.13 8.56
CA ASP A 85 -22.34 7.47 9.29
C ASP A 85 -23.02 6.38 8.44
N LYS A 86 -23.18 6.61 7.13
CA LYS A 86 -23.95 5.74 6.21
C LYS A 86 -23.11 4.72 5.46
N CYS A 87 -21.78 4.76 5.61
CA CYS A 87 -20.91 3.83 4.90
C CYS A 87 -20.86 2.45 5.54
N ASP A 88 -20.57 1.44 4.74
CA ASP A 88 -20.29 0.08 5.21
C ASP A 88 -18.85 -0.02 5.71
N PHE A 89 -17.92 0.71 5.07
CA PHE A 89 -16.50 0.75 5.41
C PHE A 89 -15.87 2.10 5.06
N ILE A 90 -14.69 2.36 5.64
CA ILE A 90 -13.87 3.56 5.40
C ILE A 90 -12.77 3.18 4.42
N LEU A 91 -12.67 3.88 3.29
CA LEU A 91 -11.58 3.72 2.32
C LEU A 91 -10.56 4.84 2.55
N CYS A 92 -9.42 4.48 3.13
CA CYS A 92 -8.36 5.42 3.47
C CYS A 92 -7.23 5.39 2.42
N THR A 93 -7.04 6.50 1.72
CA THR A 93 -5.95 6.69 0.74
C THR A 93 -4.86 7.62 1.24
N GLY A 94 -5.12 8.38 2.31
CA GLY A 94 -4.20 9.35 2.89
C GLY A 94 -4.89 10.27 3.87
N LEU A 95 -4.27 11.40 4.15
CA LEU A 95 -4.82 12.48 4.95
C LEU A 95 -5.57 13.47 4.04
N PHE A 96 -6.46 14.28 4.60
CA PHE A 96 -7.04 15.42 3.90
C PHE A 96 -5.97 16.50 3.68
N ASP A 97 -6.04 17.24 2.57
CA ASP A 97 -5.05 18.27 2.27
C ASP A 97 -5.06 19.40 3.30
N GLU A 98 -6.23 19.73 3.88
CA GLU A 98 -6.40 20.78 4.89
C GLU A 98 -5.97 20.33 6.31
N GLU A 99 -5.88 19.02 6.57
CA GLU A 99 -5.63 18.43 7.88
C GLU A 99 -4.42 17.49 7.88
N TYR A 100 -3.45 17.72 6.98
CA TYR A 100 -2.34 16.78 6.72
C TYR A 100 -1.39 16.56 7.90
N GLU A 101 -1.35 17.46 8.88
CA GLU A 101 -0.56 17.34 10.12
C GLU A 101 -1.41 17.15 11.38
N ASN A 102 -2.72 17.37 11.31
CA ASN A 102 -3.61 17.38 12.47
C ASN A 102 -4.11 15.98 12.84
N LEU A 103 -3.23 15.17 13.42
CA LEU A 103 -3.57 13.78 13.80
C LEU A 103 -4.72 13.70 14.81
N LYS A 104 -4.89 14.72 15.67
CA LYS A 104 -5.99 14.79 16.64
C LYS A 104 -7.34 14.88 15.95
N PHE A 105 -7.43 15.60 14.84
CA PHE A 105 -8.64 15.66 14.01
C PHE A 105 -9.12 14.26 13.63
N TYR A 106 -8.20 13.36 13.19
CA TYR A 106 -8.55 12.00 12.78
C TYR A 106 -8.97 11.12 13.96
N GLU A 107 -8.38 11.29 15.13
CA GLU A 107 -8.84 10.61 16.35
C GLU A 107 -10.30 10.97 16.64
N ASP A 108 -10.61 12.27 16.63
CA ASP A 108 -11.96 12.77 16.95
C ASP A 108 -12.98 12.39 15.86
N LEU A 109 -12.57 12.39 14.58
CA LEU A 109 -13.40 11.95 13.47
C LEU A 109 -13.76 10.45 13.57
N LEU A 110 -12.81 9.60 13.95
CA LEU A 110 -12.92 8.15 13.82
C LEU A 110 -13.37 7.41 15.07
N LYS A 111 -13.23 8.02 16.26
CA LYS A 111 -13.48 7.37 17.57
C LYS A 111 -14.86 6.72 17.71
N ASN A 112 -15.88 7.28 17.06
CA ASN A 112 -17.26 6.77 17.12
C ASN A 112 -17.60 5.77 16.01
N TYR A 113 -16.62 5.36 15.16
CA TYR A 113 -16.84 4.52 13.99
C TYR A 113 -15.96 3.26 13.98
N THR A 114 -15.40 2.88 15.13
CA THR A 114 -14.48 1.74 15.27
C THR A 114 -15.12 0.38 14.97
N GLN A 115 -16.46 0.30 14.94
CA GLN A 115 -17.21 -0.88 14.50
C GLN A 115 -17.13 -1.12 12.98
N LYS A 116 -16.78 -0.08 12.19
CA LYS A 116 -16.57 -0.20 10.75
C LYS A 116 -15.16 -0.75 10.46
N LYS A 117 -14.95 -1.28 9.26
CA LYS A 117 -13.61 -1.63 8.79
C LYS A 117 -12.97 -0.42 8.11
N LEU A 118 -11.69 -0.20 8.35
CA LEU A 118 -10.88 0.76 7.60
C LEU A 118 -10.02 -0.02 6.58
N ILE A 119 -10.17 0.33 5.31
CA ILE A 119 -9.39 -0.24 4.21
C ILE A 119 -8.25 0.73 3.89
N CYS A 120 -7.05 0.37 4.28
CA CYS A 120 -5.85 1.19 4.09
C CYS A 120 -5.16 0.82 2.77
N THR A 121 -5.06 1.77 1.85
CA THR A 121 -4.48 1.54 0.51
C THR A 121 -2.98 1.78 0.44
N ASN A 122 -2.37 2.33 1.50
CA ASN A 122 -0.93 2.53 1.63
C ASN A 122 -0.52 2.35 3.10
N PRO A 123 0.14 1.23 3.47
CA PRO A 123 0.53 0.97 4.86
C PRO A 123 1.75 1.77 5.34
N ASP A 124 2.41 2.53 4.47
CA ASP A 124 3.52 3.39 4.90
C ASP A 124 3.01 4.44 5.89
N LEU A 125 3.78 4.68 6.96
CA LEU A 125 3.42 5.68 7.99
C LEU A 125 3.73 7.08 7.47
N VAL A 126 4.86 7.22 6.80
CA VAL A 126 5.40 8.46 6.25
C VAL A 126 6.08 8.20 4.90
N VAL A 127 6.16 9.24 4.09
CA VAL A 127 7.01 9.29 2.89
C VAL A 127 7.84 10.57 2.91
N HIS A 128 9.02 10.51 2.27
CA HIS A 128 9.83 11.70 2.08
C HIS A 128 9.56 12.30 0.70
N ARG A 129 9.28 13.60 0.65
CA ARG A 129 9.21 14.40 -0.57
C ARG A 129 10.25 15.51 -0.51
N GLY A 130 11.39 15.26 -1.13
CA GLY A 130 12.55 16.12 -0.95
C GLY A 130 13.04 16.01 0.49
N ASN A 131 13.06 17.13 1.22
CA ASN A 131 13.50 17.21 2.62
C ASN A 131 12.32 17.13 3.62
N GLU A 132 11.10 17.07 3.16
CA GLU A 132 9.90 17.04 4.01
C GLU A 132 9.39 15.61 4.19
N GLU A 133 8.93 15.31 5.39
CA GLU A 133 8.26 14.06 5.75
C GLU A 133 6.75 14.29 5.80
N GLU A 134 6.01 13.52 5.01
CA GLU A 134 4.55 13.60 4.97
C GLU A 134 3.93 12.31 5.51
N TYR A 135 2.87 12.42 6.31
CA TYR A 135 2.09 11.27 6.76
C TYR A 135 1.35 10.61 5.62
N CYS A 136 1.25 9.27 5.70
CA CYS A 136 0.51 8.43 4.76
C CYS A 136 -0.72 7.80 5.40
N ALA A 137 -1.52 7.09 4.60
CA ALA A 137 -2.72 6.38 5.06
C ALA A 137 -2.45 5.41 6.20
N GLY A 138 -1.25 4.82 6.26
CA GLY A 138 -0.82 3.95 7.35
C GLY A 138 -0.84 4.64 8.71
N LYS A 139 -0.55 5.96 8.76
CA LYS A 139 -0.63 6.72 10.01
C LYS A 139 -2.07 6.84 10.53
N ILE A 140 -3.03 7.03 9.65
CA ILE A 140 -4.45 7.03 10.00
C ILE A 140 -4.91 5.63 10.43
N ALA A 141 -4.44 4.61 9.74
CA ALA A 141 -4.74 3.22 10.09
C ALA A 141 -4.23 2.86 11.50
N GLU A 142 -2.99 3.29 11.87
CA GLU A 142 -2.43 3.14 13.20
C GLU A 142 -3.29 3.83 14.28
N ILE A 143 -3.76 5.05 14.00
CA ILE A 143 -4.69 5.78 14.89
C ILE A 143 -5.98 4.98 15.07
N PHE A 144 -6.55 4.47 13.98
CA PHE A 144 -7.81 3.73 14.02
C PHE A 144 -7.69 2.42 14.80
N GLU A 145 -6.57 1.68 14.67
CA GLU A 145 -6.28 0.48 15.47
C GLU A 145 -6.14 0.82 16.96
N ARG A 146 -5.45 1.92 17.30
CA ARG A 146 -5.33 2.39 18.69
C ARG A 146 -6.67 2.72 19.31
N LEU A 147 -7.64 3.20 18.51
CA LEU A 147 -9.02 3.43 18.94
C LEU A 147 -9.85 2.14 19.06
N GLY A 148 -9.29 0.97 18.75
CA GLY A 148 -9.95 -0.34 18.77
C GLY A 148 -10.63 -0.74 17.46
N GLY A 149 -10.40 0.00 16.38
CA GLY A 149 -10.93 -0.31 15.05
C GLY A 149 -10.18 -1.43 14.34
N LYS A 150 -10.82 -2.05 13.34
CA LYS A 150 -10.22 -3.11 12.51
C LYS A 150 -9.77 -2.55 11.17
N VAL A 151 -8.49 -2.75 10.83
CA VAL A 151 -7.88 -2.33 9.57
C VAL A 151 -7.62 -3.51 8.65
N VAL A 152 -7.89 -3.32 7.36
CA VAL A 152 -7.43 -4.21 6.28
C VAL A 152 -6.43 -3.42 5.45
N TYR A 153 -5.18 -3.87 5.47
CA TYR A 153 -4.09 -3.20 4.77
C TYR A 153 -3.88 -3.80 3.38
N PHE A 154 -3.87 -2.94 2.37
CA PHE A 154 -3.39 -3.26 1.03
C PHE A 154 -2.02 -2.63 0.83
N GLY A 155 -1.00 -3.46 0.72
CA GLY A 155 0.40 -3.06 0.56
C GLY A 155 1.35 -3.91 1.39
N LYS A 156 2.61 -3.89 1.04
CA LYS A 156 3.67 -4.58 1.79
C LYS A 156 3.80 -3.95 3.20
N PRO A 157 3.94 -4.72 4.26
CA PRO A 157 4.22 -6.16 4.36
C PRO A 157 2.99 -7.06 4.47
N HIS A 158 1.78 -6.57 4.20
CA HIS A 158 0.52 -7.30 4.42
C HIS A 158 0.20 -8.25 3.26
N LYS A 159 -0.45 -9.37 3.60
CA LYS A 159 -0.68 -10.51 2.67
C LYS A 159 -1.56 -10.16 1.46
N GLU A 160 -2.49 -9.24 1.61
CA GLU A 160 -3.51 -8.93 0.58
C GLU A 160 -2.88 -8.54 -0.76
N VAL A 161 -1.79 -7.77 -0.73
CA VAL A 161 -1.09 -7.36 -1.95
C VAL A 161 -0.29 -8.51 -2.58
N TYR A 162 0.30 -9.40 -1.75
CA TYR A 162 1.01 -10.58 -2.24
C TYR A 162 0.04 -11.57 -2.89
N LEU A 163 -1.11 -11.85 -2.25
CA LEU A 163 -2.15 -12.72 -2.80
C LEU A 163 -2.69 -12.24 -4.15
N SER A 164 -2.62 -10.93 -4.41
CA SER A 164 -3.02 -10.35 -5.69
C SER A 164 -2.04 -10.65 -6.84
N CYS A 165 -0.81 -11.07 -6.55
CA CYS A 165 0.21 -11.33 -7.57
C CYS A 165 0.82 -12.73 -7.52
N LEU A 166 0.71 -13.46 -6.41
CA LEU A 166 1.19 -14.83 -6.32
C LEU A 166 0.34 -15.77 -7.18
N LYS A 167 0.98 -16.79 -7.71
CA LYS A 167 0.31 -17.91 -8.41
C LYS A 167 0.54 -19.19 -7.63
N THR A 168 -0.51 -20.00 -7.55
CA THR A 168 -0.45 -21.32 -6.92
C THR A 168 0.65 -22.18 -7.57
N ASN A 169 1.37 -22.93 -6.75
CA ASN A 169 2.43 -23.85 -7.19
C ASN A 169 3.65 -23.22 -7.88
N GLN A 170 3.91 -21.93 -7.66
CA GLN A 170 5.13 -21.28 -8.12
C GLN A 170 6.04 -20.94 -6.92
N LYS A 171 7.33 -21.32 -7.03
CA LYS A 171 8.35 -20.78 -6.13
C LYS A 171 8.52 -19.29 -6.43
N THR A 172 8.45 -18.48 -5.39
CA THR A 172 8.55 -17.03 -5.48
C THR A 172 9.72 -16.53 -4.66
N LEU A 173 10.50 -15.61 -5.23
CA LEU A 173 11.57 -14.89 -4.56
C LEU A 173 11.20 -13.42 -4.51
N VAL A 174 11.22 -12.83 -3.31
CA VAL A 174 11.06 -11.40 -3.10
C VAL A 174 12.42 -10.72 -3.14
N ILE A 175 12.53 -9.61 -3.87
CA ILE A 175 13.75 -8.79 -3.93
C ILE A 175 13.36 -7.38 -3.55
N GLY A 176 13.97 -6.83 -2.50
CA GLY A 176 13.62 -5.49 -2.02
C GLY A 176 14.68 -4.87 -1.14
N ASP A 177 14.55 -3.59 -0.88
CA ASP A 177 15.52 -2.77 -0.14
C ASP A 177 14.96 -2.25 1.19
N ASN A 178 13.72 -2.56 1.51
CA ASN A 178 13.09 -2.11 2.74
C ASN A 178 12.76 -3.31 3.67
N LEU A 179 13.44 -3.35 4.81
CA LEU A 179 13.25 -4.39 5.83
C LEU A 179 11.81 -4.43 6.35
N ARG A 180 11.18 -3.27 6.55
CA ARG A 180 9.83 -3.16 7.13
C ARG A 180 8.72 -3.56 6.17
N THR A 181 8.93 -3.49 4.88
CA THR A 181 7.91 -3.77 3.87
C THR A 181 8.24 -5.00 3.04
N ASP A 182 9.36 -4.99 2.30
CA ASP A 182 9.72 -6.07 1.38
C ASP A 182 10.09 -7.35 2.12
N ILE A 183 11.05 -7.26 3.04
CA ILE A 183 11.59 -8.44 3.72
C ILE A 183 10.61 -8.97 4.76
N LYS A 184 10.02 -8.07 5.57
CA LYS A 184 8.96 -8.45 6.51
C LYS A 184 7.76 -9.07 5.79
N GLY A 185 7.39 -8.53 4.63
CA GLY A 185 6.30 -9.08 3.83
C GLY A 185 6.61 -10.48 3.26
N ALA A 186 7.84 -10.70 2.82
CA ALA A 186 8.30 -12.03 2.42
C ALA A 186 8.21 -13.02 3.58
N ASN A 187 8.70 -12.65 4.76
CA ASN A 187 8.63 -13.46 5.97
C ASN A 187 7.18 -13.79 6.35
N ASN A 188 6.28 -12.81 6.34
CA ASN A 188 4.86 -13.00 6.63
C ASN A 188 4.17 -13.97 5.67
N MET A 189 4.72 -14.13 4.47
CA MET A 189 4.21 -15.03 3.42
C MET A 189 4.99 -16.35 3.31
N ASN A 190 5.99 -16.58 4.17
CA ASN A 190 6.93 -17.71 4.10
C ASN A 190 7.61 -17.81 2.73
N LEU A 191 8.06 -16.69 2.18
CA LEU A 191 8.75 -16.59 0.90
C LEU A 191 10.24 -16.31 1.09
N ASP A 192 11.06 -16.90 0.24
CA ASP A 192 12.48 -16.54 0.16
C ASP A 192 12.64 -15.06 -0.24
N SER A 193 13.68 -14.41 0.31
CA SER A 193 13.94 -13.01 0.00
C SER A 193 15.42 -12.67 -0.20
N ILE A 194 15.69 -11.65 -1.01
CA ILE A 194 16.99 -11.01 -1.17
C ILE A 194 16.87 -9.56 -0.73
N PHE A 195 17.65 -9.18 0.27
CA PHE A 195 17.72 -7.82 0.75
C PHE A 195 18.79 -7.03 -0.03
N ILE A 196 18.38 -5.89 -0.61
CA ILE A 196 19.27 -4.97 -1.34
C ILE A 196 19.73 -3.87 -0.38
N THR A 197 20.98 -3.94 0.04
CA THR A 197 21.57 -3.04 1.06
C THR A 197 21.84 -1.61 0.56
N SER A 198 21.89 -1.40 -0.74
CA SER A 198 22.17 -0.10 -1.38
C SER A 198 20.94 0.82 -1.53
N GLY A 199 19.77 0.42 -1.03
CA GLY A 199 18.51 1.15 -1.15
C GLY A 199 18.17 2.02 0.05
N VAL A 200 16.93 1.95 0.53
CA VAL A 200 16.36 2.78 1.62
C VAL A 200 17.19 2.77 2.91
N HIS A 201 17.90 1.69 3.21
CA HIS A 201 18.74 1.56 4.41
C HIS A 201 20.23 1.81 4.13
N LYS A 202 20.62 2.38 3.00
CA LYS A 202 22.01 2.58 2.57
C LYS A 202 22.90 3.28 3.61
N SER A 203 22.36 4.24 4.36
CA SER A 203 23.11 5.01 5.37
C SER A 203 23.13 4.37 6.76
N LYS A 204 22.45 3.23 6.96
CA LYS A 204 22.34 2.57 8.25
C LYS A 204 23.29 1.37 8.30
N THR A 205 24.03 1.23 9.41
CA THR A 205 24.72 -0.02 9.70
C THR A 205 23.69 -1.09 10.02
N ILE A 206 23.56 -2.08 9.14
CA ILE A 206 22.65 -3.18 9.31
C ILE A 206 23.35 -4.26 10.11
N ASN A 207 22.92 -4.46 11.35
CA ASN A 207 23.37 -5.49 12.27
C ASN A 207 22.16 -6.31 12.76
N GLU A 208 22.42 -7.38 13.50
CA GLU A 208 21.40 -8.27 14.04
C GLU A 208 20.31 -7.51 14.84
N ASN A 209 20.72 -6.61 15.75
CA ASN A 209 19.79 -5.80 16.55
C ASN A 209 18.85 -4.93 15.69
N LEU A 210 19.34 -4.36 14.58
CA LEU A 210 18.50 -3.60 13.66
C LEU A 210 17.55 -4.52 12.89
N MET A 211 18.03 -5.69 12.48
CA MET A 211 17.20 -6.70 11.80
C MET A 211 16.06 -7.16 12.70
N GLU A 212 16.33 -7.56 13.94
CA GLU A 212 15.31 -7.97 14.92
C GLU A 212 14.28 -6.87 15.19
N LYS A 213 14.70 -5.61 15.25
CA LYS A 213 13.81 -4.48 15.50
C LYS A 213 12.88 -4.16 14.32
N LEU A 214 13.29 -4.46 13.08
CA LEU A 214 12.58 -4.06 11.86
C LEU A 214 11.77 -5.19 11.21
N LEU A 215 12.06 -6.44 11.55
CA LEU A 215 11.33 -7.63 11.09
C LEU A 215 10.29 -8.09 12.09
#